data_44081d3d21ce1e6e813d28639351f154
#
_entry.id   44081d3d21ce1e6e813d28639351f154
#
_cell.length_a   1.000
_cell.length_b   1.000
_cell.length_c   1.000
_cell.angle_alpha   90.00
_cell.angle_beta   90.00
_cell.angle_gamma   90.00
#
_symmetry.space_group_name_H-M   'P 1'
#
loop_
_entity.id
_entity.type
_entity.pdbx_description
1 polymer ?
#
loop_
_entity_poly.entity_id
_entity_poly.type
_entity_poly.pdbx_seq_one_letter_code
_entity_poly.pdbx_strand_id
1 'polypeptide(L)'
;TVAALDYSEVSVEKARSVNRKGLQAGRCRIIQGEVSCLPFEDGAFDLVTAFETVYFWPGPTESFREVYRILRPGGIFLIVNESDGEDPHASKWLSVIDGMRIFDGDQLARFLTEAGFSEVILNRNAKKHWLCVLAMRENSSLLENEELGGIS
;
A
#
# COMPACT_ATOMS: atom_id res chain seq x y z
N THR A 1 -12.74 1.05 12.19
CA THR A 1 -13.46 1.15 10.89
C THR A 1 -12.49 0.86 9.78
N VAL A 2 -12.94 0.17 8.72
CA VAL A 2 -12.14 -0.17 7.54
C VAL A 2 -12.71 0.56 6.32
N ALA A 3 -11.84 1.08 5.46
CA ALA A 3 -12.20 1.53 4.12
C ALA A 3 -11.49 0.65 3.08
N ALA A 4 -12.19 0.26 2.03
CA ALA A 4 -11.64 -0.43 0.88
C ALA A 4 -11.90 0.40 -0.38
N LEU A 5 -10.93 0.40 -1.29
CA LEU A 5 -11.02 1.10 -2.56
C LEU A 5 -10.57 0.17 -3.69
N ASP A 6 -11.31 0.18 -4.77
CA ASP A 6 -10.96 -0.51 -6.01
C ASP A 6 -11.44 0.34 -7.20
N TYR A 7 -10.67 0.35 -8.30
CA TYR A 7 -11.07 1.06 -9.51
C TYR A 7 -12.16 0.34 -10.30
N SER A 8 -12.23 -1.00 -10.17
CA SER A 8 -13.17 -1.86 -10.87
C SER A 8 -14.54 -1.83 -10.22
N GLU A 9 -15.55 -1.38 -10.94
CA GLU A 9 -16.96 -1.40 -10.51
C GLU A 9 -17.41 -2.81 -10.12
N VAL A 10 -17.03 -3.81 -10.91
CA VAL A 10 -17.35 -5.23 -10.66
C VAL A 10 -16.76 -5.71 -9.33
N SER A 11 -15.51 -5.36 -9.05
CA SER A 11 -14.84 -5.69 -7.79
C SER A 11 -15.53 -5.00 -6.60
N VAL A 12 -15.88 -3.72 -6.75
CA VAL A 12 -16.59 -2.94 -5.74
C VAL A 12 -17.96 -3.55 -5.42
N GLU A 13 -18.76 -3.91 -6.44
CA GLU A 13 -20.05 -4.55 -6.25
C GLU A 13 -19.92 -5.91 -5.55
N LYS A 14 -18.96 -6.72 -5.97
CA LYS A 14 -18.65 -8.00 -5.33
C LYS A 14 -18.27 -7.81 -3.87
N ALA A 15 -17.35 -6.89 -3.60
CA ALA A 15 -16.91 -6.57 -2.24
C ALA A 15 -18.07 -6.09 -1.36
N ARG A 16 -18.95 -5.22 -1.86
CA ARG A 16 -20.16 -4.77 -1.15
C ARG A 16 -21.11 -5.92 -0.85
N SER A 17 -21.32 -6.82 -1.80
CA SER A 17 -22.17 -8.00 -1.61
C SER A 17 -21.66 -8.90 -0.49
N VAL A 18 -20.37 -9.20 -0.48
CA VAL A 18 -19.72 -10.07 0.53
C VAL A 18 -19.71 -9.40 1.91
N ASN A 19 -19.50 -8.09 1.97
CA ASN A 19 -19.35 -7.34 3.22
C ASN A 19 -20.64 -6.65 3.70
N ARG A 20 -21.81 -7.07 3.21
CA ARG A 20 -23.12 -6.43 3.51
C ARG A 20 -23.35 -6.16 5.00
N LYS A 21 -23.03 -7.15 5.86
CA LYS A 21 -23.20 -6.99 7.32
C LYS A 21 -22.29 -5.92 7.93
N GLY A 22 -21.06 -5.82 7.42
CA GLY A 22 -20.10 -4.78 7.83
C GLY A 22 -20.54 -3.39 7.40
N LEU A 23 -21.04 -3.26 6.17
CA LEU A 23 -21.57 -2.01 5.62
C LEU A 23 -22.79 -1.53 6.42
N GLN A 24 -23.78 -2.41 6.65
CA GLN A 24 -24.99 -2.10 7.43
C GLN A 24 -24.66 -1.68 8.88
N ALA A 25 -23.62 -2.27 9.47
CA ALA A 25 -23.18 -1.96 10.81
C ALA A 25 -22.25 -0.72 10.88
N GLY A 26 -21.98 -0.04 9.76
CA GLY A 26 -21.08 1.11 9.69
C GLY A 26 -19.61 0.79 9.98
N ARG A 27 -19.21 -0.49 9.97
CA ARG A 27 -17.85 -0.92 10.29
C ARG A 27 -16.90 -0.86 9.09
N CYS A 28 -17.43 -0.85 7.88
CA CYS A 28 -16.62 -0.70 6.66
C CYS A 28 -17.31 0.23 5.65
N ARG A 29 -16.48 0.81 4.78
CA ARG A 29 -16.90 1.55 3.58
C ARG A 29 -16.19 0.93 2.38
N ILE A 30 -16.88 0.81 1.24
CA ILE A 30 -16.29 0.31 -0.01
C ILE A 30 -16.57 1.34 -1.08
N ILE A 31 -15.51 1.86 -1.67
CA ILE A 31 -15.50 3.03 -2.54
C ILE A 31 -14.91 2.62 -3.89
N GLN A 32 -15.54 3.06 -4.97
CA GLN A 32 -14.91 2.99 -6.28
C GLN A 32 -14.01 4.22 -6.46
N GLY A 33 -12.76 3.99 -6.89
CA GLY A 33 -11.81 5.09 -7.09
C GLY A 33 -10.43 4.61 -7.49
N GLU A 34 -9.57 5.56 -7.80
CA GLU A 34 -8.18 5.34 -8.23
C GLU A 34 -7.21 5.58 -7.07
N VAL A 35 -6.19 4.74 -6.97
CA VAL A 35 -5.15 4.87 -5.93
C VAL A 35 -4.31 6.15 -6.09
N SER A 36 -4.23 6.67 -7.31
CA SER A 36 -3.52 7.92 -7.61
C SER A 36 -4.22 9.18 -7.11
N CYS A 37 -5.47 9.06 -6.64
CA CYS A 37 -6.25 10.17 -6.06
C CYS A 37 -7.21 9.61 -5.02
N LEU A 38 -6.70 9.31 -3.83
CA LEU A 38 -7.47 8.68 -2.76
C LEU A 38 -8.45 9.65 -2.12
N PRO A 39 -9.77 9.32 -2.04
CA PRO A 39 -10.81 10.21 -1.51
C PRO A 39 -10.85 10.21 0.02
N PHE A 40 -9.70 10.40 0.65
CA PHE A 40 -9.53 10.41 2.09
C PHE A 40 -8.71 11.62 2.53
N GLU A 41 -8.97 12.11 3.74
CA GLU A 41 -8.22 13.19 4.37
C GLU A 41 -6.78 12.74 4.69
N ASP A 42 -5.88 13.72 4.84
CA ASP A 42 -4.50 13.48 5.27
C ASP A 42 -4.49 12.87 6.67
N GLY A 43 -3.65 11.86 6.87
CA GLY A 43 -3.49 11.24 8.18
C GLY A 43 -4.71 10.46 8.70
N ALA A 44 -5.62 10.05 7.82
CA ALA A 44 -6.88 9.39 8.19
C ALA A 44 -6.72 7.94 8.68
N PHE A 45 -5.59 7.28 8.41
CA PHE A 45 -5.39 5.86 8.67
C PHE A 45 -4.12 5.53 9.46
N ASP A 46 -4.23 4.54 10.33
CA ASP A 46 -3.11 3.94 11.05
C ASP A 46 -2.35 2.92 10.18
N LEU A 47 -3.09 2.23 9.32
CA LEU A 47 -2.61 1.16 8.46
C LEU A 47 -3.30 1.22 7.10
N VAL A 48 -2.51 1.13 6.05
CA VAL A 48 -2.98 0.87 4.68
C VAL A 48 -2.40 -0.47 4.23
N THR A 49 -3.20 -1.26 3.53
CA THR A 49 -2.76 -2.57 3.01
C THR A 49 -3.05 -2.69 1.53
N ALA A 50 -2.13 -3.32 0.80
CA ALA A 50 -2.26 -3.68 -0.60
C ALA A 50 -1.88 -5.16 -0.77
N PHE A 51 -2.89 -6.01 -1.04
CA PHE A 51 -2.70 -7.44 -1.29
C PHE A 51 -2.92 -7.72 -2.77
N GLU A 52 -1.90 -8.15 -3.48
CA GLU A 52 -1.94 -8.52 -4.91
C GLU A 52 -2.44 -7.39 -5.84
N THR A 53 -2.32 -6.12 -5.45
CA THR A 53 -2.90 -5.01 -6.18
C THR A 53 -1.88 -4.05 -6.79
N VAL A 54 -0.69 -3.93 -6.19
CA VAL A 54 0.36 -2.98 -6.61
C VAL A 54 0.81 -3.22 -8.07
N TYR A 55 0.64 -4.41 -8.58
CA TYR A 55 0.90 -4.77 -9.97
C TYR A 55 0.18 -3.89 -11.00
N PHE A 56 -0.94 -3.29 -10.61
CA PHE A 56 -1.84 -2.53 -11.48
C PHE A 56 -1.84 -1.03 -11.18
N TRP A 57 -1.07 -0.59 -10.18
CA TRP A 57 -1.10 0.81 -9.77
C TRP A 57 -0.41 1.71 -10.79
N PRO A 58 -1.07 2.77 -11.26
CA PRO A 58 -0.46 3.72 -12.16
C PRO A 58 0.61 4.53 -11.42
N GLY A 59 1.79 4.76 -12.04
CA GLY A 59 2.85 5.56 -11.44
C GLY A 59 3.16 5.19 -9.98
N PRO A 60 3.97 4.14 -9.72
CA PRO A 60 4.11 3.60 -8.35
C PRO A 60 4.49 4.65 -7.31
N THR A 61 5.44 5.53 -7.61
CA THR A 61 5.87 6.58 -6.68
C THR A 61 4.73 7.55 -6.36
N GLU A 62 3.95 7.98 -7.37
CA GLU A 62 2.80 8.89 -7.20
C GLU A 62 1.69 8.22 -6.38
N SER A 63 1.37 6.98 -6.68
CA SER A 63 0.38 6.20 -5.94
C SER A 63 0.81 5.99 -4.48
N PHE A 64 2.10 5.75 -4.24
CA PHE A 64 2.64 5.60 -2.88
C PHE A 64 2.66 6.94 -2.12
N ARG A 65 2.80 8.09 -2.80
CA ARG A 65 2.63 9.42 -2.17
C ARG A 65 1.21 9.64 -1.67
N GLU A 66 0.20 9.20 -2.42
CA GLU A 66 -1.19 9.24 -1.95
C GLU A 66 -1.41 8.35 -0.73
N VAL A 67 -0.84 7.13 -0.71
CA VAL A 67 -0.87 6.27 0.48
C VAL A 67 -0.15 6.94 1.66
N TYR A 68 1.02 7.54 1.42
CA TYR A 68 1.76 8.28 2.44
C TYR A 68 0.93 9.43 3.02
N ARG A 69 0.26 10.21 2.16
CA ARG A 69 -0.59 11.33 2.56
C ARG A 69 -1.69 10.91 3.53
N ILE A 70 -2.41 9.84 3.23
CA ILE A 70 -3.55 9.38 4.04
C ILE A 70 -3.16 8.62 5.31
N LEU A 71 -1.93 8.13 5.43
CA LEU A 71 -1.42 7.55 6.67
C LEU A 71 -1.13 8.67 7.68
N ARG A 72 -1.44 8.47 8.96
CA ARG A 72 -0.98 9.37 10.03
C ARG A 72 0.54 9.24 10.24
N PRO A 73 1.20 10.24 10.87
CA PRO A 73 2.58 10.07 11.33
C PRO A 73 2.73 8.79 12.18
N GLY A 74 3.74 7.96 11.91
CA GLY A 74 3.92 6.64 12.49
C GLY A 74 2.99 5.54 11.94
N GLY A 75 2.16 5.86 10.94
CA GLY A 75 1.31 4.88 10.25
C GLY A 75 2.10 3.97 9.32
N ILE A 76 1.54 2.82 9.00
CA ILE A 76 2.22 1.74 8.28
C ILE A 76 1.51 1.46 6.95
N PHE A 77 2.29 1.28 5.88
CA PHE A 77 1.84 0.69 4.63
C PHE A 77 2.37 -0.73 4.51
N LEU A 78 1.47 -1.70 4.31
CA LEU A 78 1.78 -3.11 4.12
C LEU A 78 1.46 -3.53 2.69
N ILE A 79 2.46 -4.00 1.96
CA ILE A 79 2.29 -4.63 0.64
C ILE A 79 2.56 -6.13 0.78
N VAL A 80 1.69 -6.96 0.19
CA VAL A 80 1.89 -8.42 0.13
C VAL A 80 1.64 -8.88 -1.30
N ASN A 81 2.67 -9.47 -1.90
CA ASN A 81 2.68 -9.95 -3.28
C ASN A 81 3.10 -11.42 -3.34
N GLU A 82 2.42 -12.22 -4.16
CA GLU A 82 2.81 -13.61 -4.48
C GLU A 82 3.93 -13.69 -5.53
N SER A 83 4.42 -12.56 -6.01
CA SER A 83 5.61 -12.47 -6.87
C SER A 83 6.61 -11.47 -6.30
N ASP A 84 7.86 -11.89 -6.21
CA ASP A 84 9.00 -11.08 -5.75
C ASP A 84 9.83 -10.49 -6.90
N GLY A 85 9.37 -10.67 -8.15
CA GLY A 85 10.08 -10.24 -9.35
C GLY A 85 11.16 -11.23 -9.84
N GLU A 86 11.49 -12.25 -9.07
CA GLU A 86 12.51 -13.25 -9.42
C GLU A 86 11.93 -14.63 -9.79
N ASP A 87 10.59 -14.78 -9.75
CA ASP A 87 9.92 -16.00 -10.17
C ASP A 87 10.10 -16.20 -11.69
N PRO A 88 10.76 -17.31 -12.12
CA PRO A 88 10.91 -17.62 -13.54
C PRO A 88 9.58 -17.77 -14.30
N HIS A 89 8.50 -18.07 -13.59
CA HIS A 89 7.16 -18.24 -14.17
C HIS A 89 6.35 -16.93 -14.21
N ALA A 90 6.83 -15.87 -13.60
CA ALA A 90 6.13 -14.58 -13.54
C ALA A 90 5.90 -13.96 -14.93
N SER A 91 6.81 -14.20 -15.88
CA SER A 91 6.68 -13.72 -17.27
C SER A 91 5.40 -14.21 -17.97
N LYS A 92 4.87 -15.37 -17.57
CA LYS A 92 3.59 -15.88 -18.08
C LYS A 92 2.43 -14.94 -17.77
N TRP A 93 2.40 -14.39 -16.58
CA TRP A 93 1.34 -13.48 -16.16
C TRP A 93 1.42 -12.14 -16.87
N LEU A 94 2.63 -11.63 -17.10
CA LEU A 94 2.87 -10.40 -17.85
C LEU A 94 2.40 -10.50 -19.31
N SER A 95 2.38 -11.71 -19.88
CA SER A 95 1.91 -11.94 -21.26
C SER A 95 0.39 -12.13 -21.37
N VAL A 96 -0.30 -12.44 -20.27
CA VAL A 96 -1.73 -12.79 -20.24
C VAL A 96 -2.57 -11.65 -19.66
N ILE A 97 -2.03 -10.88 -18.70
CA ILE A 97 -2.76 -9.84 -18.00
C ILE A 97 -2.25 -8.48 -18.47
N ASP A 98 -3.08 -7.78 -19.23
CA ASP A 98 -2.75 -6.46 -19.74
C ASP A 98 -2.57 -5.44 -18.62
N GLY A 99 -1.56 -4.59 -18.75
CA GLY A 99 -1.24 -3.55 -17.75
C GLY A 99 -0.58 -4.06 -16.46
N MET A 100 -0.39 -5.37 -16.29
CA MET A 100 0.29 -5.93 -15.12
C MET A 100 1.79 -5.60 -15.14
N ARG A 101 2.32 -5.15 -14.00
CA ARG A 101 3.75 -4.89 -13.79
C ARG A 101 4.20 -5.57 -12.50
N ILE A 102 5.23 -6.39 -12.58
CA ILE A 102 5.83 -7.03 -11.41
C ILE A 102 7.06 -6.22 -11.02
N PHE A 103 7.13 -5.87 -9.75
CA PHE A 103 8.25 -5.14 -9.14
C PHE A 103 8.97 -6.06 -8.17
N ASP A 104 10.30 -6.06 -8.22
CA ASP A 104 11.11 -6.68 -7.19
C ASP A 104 11.15 -5.84 -5.90
N GLY A 105 11.75 -6.41 -4.84
CA GLY A 105 11.82 -5.75 -3.54
C GLY A 105 12.60 -4.43 -3.57
N ASP A 106 13.70 -4.37 -4.32
CA ASP A 106 14.54 -3.17 -4.41
C ASP A 106 13.83 -2.04 -5.16
N GLN A 107 13.08 -2.40 -6.21
CA GLN A 107 12.25 -1.43 -6.94
C GLN A 107 11.15 -0.85 -6.02
N LEU A 108 10.44 -1.70 -5.28
CA LEU A 108 9.42 -1.24 -4.34
C LEU A 108 10.02 -0.38 -3.23
N ALA A 109 11.16 -0.77 -2.65
CA ALA A 109 11.85 0.01 -1.63
C ALA A 109 12.24 1.40 -2.15
N ARG A 110 12.78 1.49 -3.36
CA ARG A 110 13.12 2.77 -3.98
C ARG A 110 11.89 3.65 -4.18
N PHE A 111 10.81 3.14 -4.78
CA PHE A 111 9.58 3.92 -4.99
C PHE A 111 8.96 4.40 -3.67
N LEU A 112 8.99 3.58 -2.63
CA LEU A 112 8.50 3.94 -1.29
C LEU A 112 9.35 5.05 -0.66
N THR A 113 10.68 4.94 -0.75
CA THR A 113 11.60 6.01 -0.27
C THR A 113 11.39 7.31 -1.04
N GLU A 114 11.25 7.26 -2.36
CA GLU A 114 10.93 8.43 -3.20
C GLU A 114 9.55 9.04 -2.88
N ALA A 115 8.61 8.22 -2.39
CA ALA A 115 7.30 8.67 -1.95
C ALA A 115 7.31 9.32 -0.55
N GLY A 116 8.42 9.18 0.22
CA GLY A 116 8.61 9.83 1.52
C GLY A 116 8.62 8.89 2.72
N PHE A 117 8.48 7.57 2.53
CA PHE A 117 8.56 6.61 3.64
C PHE A 117 9.99 6.55 4.22
N SER A 118 10.11 6.65 5.54
CA SER A 118 11.40 6.73 6.25
C SER A 118 12.04 5.38 6.52
N GLU A 119 11.23 4.34 6.67
CA GLU A 119 11.70 2.98 6.94
C GLU A 119 10.96 2.00 6.03
N VAL A 120 11.73 1.16 5.32
CA VAL A 120 11.19 0.13 4.41
C VAL A 120 11.83 -1.21 4.77
N ILE A 121 11.00 -2.15 5.21
CA ILE A 121 11.41 -3.50 5.61
C ILE A 121 10.90 -4.49 4.57
N LEU A 122 11.81 -5.25 3.98
CA LEU A 122 11.52 -6.31 3.02
C LEU A 122 11.59 -7.67 3.71
N ASN A 123 10.54 -8.46 3.56
CA ASN A 123 10.52 -9.86 3.98
C ASN A 123 10.15 -10.73 2.78
N ARG A 124 11.05 -11.63 2.40
CA ARG A 124 10.92 -12.46 1.20
C ARG A 124 10.92 -13.94 1.56
N ASN A 125 9.98 -14.67 1.01
CA ASN A 125 10.01 -16.13 1.00
C ASN A 125 10.54 -16.63 -0.36
N ALA A 126 11.84 -16.82 -0.45
CA ALA A 126 12.50 -17.22 -1.70
C ALA A 126 12.01 -18.57 -2.28
N LYS A 127 11.48 -19.48 -1.45
CA LYS A 127 10.94 -20.78 -1.94
C LYS A 127 9.60 -20.65 -2.64
N LYS A 128 8.81 -19.62 -2.26
CA LYS A 128 7.47 -19.36 -2.80
C LYS A 128 7.42 -18.11 -3.65
N HIS A 129 8.53 -17.39 -3.76
CA HIS A 129 8.62 -16.08 -4.42
C HIS A 129 7.66 -15.02 -3.84
N TRP A 130 7.26 -15.16 -2.58
CA TRP A 130 6.40 -14.19 -1.93
C TRP A 130 7.20 -13.03 -1.37
N LEU A 131 6.66 -11.84 -1.51
CA LEU A 131 7.25 -10.60 -1.01
C LEU A 131 6.25 -9.87 -0.10
N CYS A 132 6.72 -9.55 1.10
CA CYS A 132 6.01 -8.69 2.04
C CYS A 132 6.86 -7.44 2.29
N VAL A 133 6.27 -6.26 2.12
CA VAL A 133 6.95 -4.98 2.34
C VAL A 133 6.19 -4.19 3.38
N LEU A 134 6.89 -3.73 4.41
CA LEU A 134 6.39 -2.78 5.39
C LEU A 134 7.09 -1.44 5.16
N ALA A 135 6.32 -0.37 5.04
CA ALA A 135 6.85 0.99 4.92
C ALA A 135 6.21 1.89 5.98
N MET A 136 7.01 2.69 6.68
CA MET A 136 6.55 3.54 7.77
C MET A 136 6.56 5.01 7.36
N ARG A 137 5.45 5.71 7.64
CA ARG A 137 5.44 7.16 7.61
C ARG A 137 6.14 7.69 8.86
N GLU A 138 7.12 8.59 8.66
CA GLU A 138 7.89 9.18 9.75
C GLU A 138 6.99 9.76 10.85
N ASN A 139 7.42 9.58 12.11
CA ASN A 139 6.74 10.14 13.27
C ASN A 139 7.39 11.46 13.66
N SER A 140 6.86 12.57 13.18
CA SER A 140 7.38 13.93 13.41
C SER A 140 7.51 14.30 14.89
N SER A 141 6.80 13.63 15.80
CA SER A 141 6.88 13.89 17.25
C SER A 141 8.17 13.40 17.91
N LEU A 142 8.95 12.56 17.22
CA LEU A 142 10.24 12.09 17.74
C LEU A 142 11.37 13.10 17.46
N LEU A 143 11.27 13.87 16.39
CA LEU A 143 12.29 14.86 16.00
C LEU A 143 12.27 16.11 16.91
N GLU A 144 11.09 16.52 17.37
CA GLU A 144 10.97 17.67 18.29
C GLU A 144 11.62 17.43 19.67
N ASN A 145 11.73 16.15 20.08
CA ASN A 145 12.35 15.81 21.37
C ASN A 145 13.87 15.70 21.31
N GLU A 146 14.47 15.48 20.16
CA GLU A 146 15.93 15.46 20.01
C GLU A 146 16.53 16.87 19.93
N GLU A 147 15.80 17.85 19.36
CA GLU A 147 16.25 19.24 19.33
C GLU A 147 16.17 19.95 20.71
N LEU A 148 15.27 19.53 21.59
CA LEU A 148 15.10 20.11 22.93
C LEU A 148 16.03 19.49 23.99
N GLY A 149 16.63 18.31 23.71
CA GLY A 149 17.56 17.63 24.61
C GLY A 149 19.02 18.07 24.53
N GLY A 150 19.37 18.96 23.62
CA GLY A 150 20.76 19.36 23.31
C GLY A 150 21.29 20.62 24.02
N ILE A 151 20.57 21.19 25.00
CA ILE A 151 21.03 22.35 25.74
C ILE A 151 21.07 21.99 27.24
N SER A 152 22.19 21.44 27.68
CA SER A 152 22.63 21.46 29.08
C SER A 152 24.14 21.45 29.13
#